data_3b45d4c66a8d38ac78bfac62b3acc451
#
_entry.id   3b45d4c66a8d38ac78bfac62b3acc451
#
_cell.length_a   1.000
_cell.length_b   1.000
_cell.length_c   1.000
_cell.angle_alpha   90.00
_cell.angle_beta   90.00
_cell.angle_gamma   90.00
#
_symmetry.space_group_name_H-M   'P 1'
#
loop_
_entity.id
_entity.type
_entity.pdbx_description
1 polymer ?
#
loop_
_entity_poly.entity_id
_entity_poly.type
_entity_poly.pdbx_seq_one_letter_code
_entity_poly.pdbx_strand_id
1 'polypeptide(L)'
;MAPAYYDQQEFGFLKSFTCGFLTTCGLSNIGVPTEDESGKTGLHGTISHIPADHIYYTEDDDKIVLHATISDGEIFKQKLVLHRELVCSKKENKLQINDTVTNEGSRTEPLSILYHMNLGYPLLDENAKLETTAVKVEARDARAQEGIDTWDTFLTPQPNFEEQCYYHTFEGLWASAKLTNSKIGKGLEIKCDTSTLDTMVEWKMMGERDYVLGIEPTNNRLLGRGELKKQNLLKYIEPGEAVCFRIEANFYRV
;
A
#
# COMPACT_ATOMS: atom_id res chain seq x y z
N MET A 1 -13.48 -8.57 -3.76
CA MET A 1 -14.41 -8.85 -4.90
C MET A 1 -13.65 -8.51 -6.16
N ALA A 2 -13.48 -9.45 -7.08
CA ALA A 2 -12.90 -9.11 -8.38
C ALA A 2 -13.90 -8.19 -9.10
N PRO A 3 -13.50 -7.00 -9.54
CA PRO A 3 -14.41 -6.09 -10.21
C PRO A 3 -14.85 -6.65 -11.57
N ALA A 4 -16.10 -6.39 -11.95
CA ALA A 4 -16.66 -6.82 -13.22
C ALA A 4 -15.92 -6.22 -14.44
N TYR A 5 -15.18 -5.14 -14.22
CA TYR A 5 -14.46 -4.38 -15.24
C TYR A 5 -13.01 -4.17 -14.81
N TYR A 6 -12.17 -5.17 -15.04
CA TYR A 6 -10.74 -5.02 -14.81
C TYR A 6 -10.01 -4.73 -16.11
N ASP A 7 -9.35 -3.60 -16.15
CA ASP A 7 -8.50 -3.17 -17.24
C ASP A 7 -7.06 -3.06 -16.74
N GLN A 8 -6.18 -3.92 -17.24
CA GLN A 8 -4.76 -3.96 -16.86
C GLN A 8 -3.92 -2.88 -17.54
N GLN A 9 -4.50 -2.13 -18.48
CA GLN A 9 -3.75 -1.19 -19.30
C GLN A 9 -3.81 0.22 -18.71
N GLU A 10 -2.72 0.96 -18.90
CA GLU A 10 -2.62 2.36 -18.54
C GLU A 10 -3.19 2.65 -17.13
N PHE A 11 -4.18 3.52 -17.04
CA PHE A 11 -4.86 3.90 -15.80
C PHE A 11 -6.16 3.13 -15.54
N GLY A 12 -6.32 1.97 -16.14
CA GLY A 12 -7.53 1.14 -15.99
C GLY A 12 -7.83 0.74 -14.55
N PHE A 13 -6.81 0.64 -13.69
CA PHE A 13 -6.94 0.43 -12.25
C PHE A 13 -7.98 1.38 -11.61
N LEU A 14 -8.02 2.65 -12.00
CA LEU A 14 -8.92 3.65 -11.41
C LEU A 14 -10.41 3.32 -11.63
N LYS A 15 -10.77 2.55 -12.64
CA LYS A 15 -12.16 2.13 -12.90
C LYS A 15 -12.66 1.07 -11.93
N SER A 16 -11.77 0.38 -11.25
CA SER A 16 -12.07 -0.74 -10.38
C SER A 16 -11.55 -0.57 -8.95
N PHE A 17 -10.88 0.53 -8.67
CA PHE A 17 -10.38 0.88 -7.36
C PHE A 17 -11.50 1.27 -6.41
N THR A 18 -11.68 0.51 -5.33
CA THR A 18 -12.80 0.68 -4.38
C THR A 18 -12.40 1.41 -3.11
N CYS A 19 -11.17 1.90 -3.00
CA CYS A 19 -10.65 2.62 -1.82
C CYS A 19 -10.94 1.90 -0.48
N GLY A 20 -10.86 0.58 -0.45
CA GLY A 20 -11.03 -0.19 0.80
C GLY A 20 -9.89 0.06 1.78
N PHE A 21 -10.06 -0.34 3.05
CA PHE A 21 -9.01 -0.20 4.07
C PHE A 21 -7.67 -0.81 3.65
N LEU A 22 -7.68 -1.87 2.87
CA LEU A 22 -6.49 -2.50 2.33
C LEU A 22 -6.72 -2.91 0.87
N THR A 23 -5.94 -2.33 -0.03
CA THR A 23 -5.74 -2.80 -1.40
C THR A 23 -4.25 -3.06 -1.58
N THR A 24 -3.86 -4.28 -1.95
CA THR A 24 -2.46 -4.59 -2.24
C THR A 24 -2.18 -4.30 -3.71
N CYS A 25 -1.13 -3.54 -3.99
CA CYS A 25 -0.68 -3.20 -5.33
C CYS A 25 0.67 -3.88 -5.62
N GLY A 26 0.95 -4.22 -6.83
CA GLY A 26 2.17 -4.93 -7.24
C GLY A 26 1.82 -6.15 -8.11
N LEU A 27 2.63 -7.22 -8.15
CA LEU A 27 3.95 -7.42 -7.53
C LEU A 27 5.08 -6.95 -8.46
N SER A 28 4.79 -6.82 -9.74
CA SER A 28 5.79 -6.43 -10.75
C SER A 28 5.89 -4.91 -10.97
N ASN A 29 4.89 -4.13 -10.57
CA ASN A 29 4.83 -2.67 -10.68
C ASN A 29 3.86 -2.07 -9.66
N ILE A 30 4.21 -0.92 -9.06
CA ILE A 30 3.35 -0.21 -8.09
C ILE A 30 3.12 1.26 -8.45
N GLY A 31 3.83 1.81 -9.38
CA GLY A 31 3.73 3.22 -9.75
C GLY A 31 2.89 3.41 -11.01
N VAL A 32 3.23 4.48 -11.72
CA VAL A 32 2.60 4.84 -12.99
C VAL A 32 2.74 3.72 -14.04
N PRO A 33 1.87 3.69 -15.06
CA PRO A 33 2.03 2.78 -16.17
C PRO A 33 3.42 2.86 -16.77
N THR A 34 3.99 1.73 -17.14
CA THR A 34 5.35 1.66 -17.69
C THR A 34 5.46 0.62 -18.79
N GLU A 35 6.44 0.81 -19.67
CA GLU A 35 6.83 -0.16 -20.69
C GLU A 35 8.34 -0.38 -20.61
N ASP A 36 8.76 -1.62 -20.57
CA ASP A 36 10.17 -2.04 -20.61
C ASP A 36 10.34 -3.35 -21.41
N GLU A 37 11.50 -3.96 -21.34
CA GLU A 37 11.79 -5.23 -22.01
C GLU A 37 10.90 -6.41 -21.59
N SER A 38 10.26 -6.33 -20.42
CA SER A 38 9.31 -7.35 -19.92
C SER A 38 7.86 -7.07 -20.37
N GLY A 39 7.63 -5.94 -21.07
CA GLY A 39 6.33 -5.54 -21.61
C GLY A 39 5.70 -4.37 -20.86
N LYS A 40 4.40 -4.18 -21.10
CA LYS A 40 3.60 -3.10 -20.50
C LYS A 40 2.98 -3.55 -19.18
N THR A 41 2.99 -2.63 -18.20
CA THR A 41 2.24 -2.77 -16.95
C THR A 41 1.42 -1.52 -16.72
N GLY A 42 0.19 -1.68 -16.24
CA GLY A 42 -0.68 -0.56 -15.86
C GLY A 42 -0.35 -0.01 -14.47
N LEU A 43 -1.10 1.02 -14.10
CA LEU A 43 -1.05 1.62 -12.79
C LEU A 43 -1.24 0.56 -11.70
N HIS A 44 -0.34 0.54 -10.70
CA HIS A 44 -0.38 -0.32 -9.52
C HIS A 44 -0.31 -1.83 -9.77
N GLY A 45 0.03 -2.26 -11.00
CA GLY A 45 0.18 -3.69 -11.33
C GLY A 45 -1.13 -4.48 -11.32
N THR A 46 -1.06 -5.77 -11.01
CA THR A 46 -2.17 -6.72 -11.25
C THR A 46 -2.72 -7.37 -9.99
N ILE A 47 -1.94 -7.49 -8.92
CA ILE A 47 -2.26 -8.33 -7.75
C ILE A 47 -3.60 -8.00 -7.07
N SER A 48 -4.02 -6.74 -7.08
CA SER A 48 -5.28 -6.28 -6.47
C SER A 48 -6.54 -6.89 -7.11
N HIS A 49 -6.41 -7.45 -8.31
CA HIS A 49 -7.52 -7.99 -9.11
C HIS A 49 -7.46 -9.51 -9.26
N ILE A 50 -6.45 -10.15 -8.65
CA ILE A 50 -6.30 -11.60 -8.68
C ILE A 50 -7.03 -12.17 -7.46
N PRO A 51 -8.05 -13.02 -7.64
CA PRO A 51 -8.68 -13.73 -6.54
C PRO A 51 -7.69 -14.66 -5.84
N ALA A 52 -7.83 -14.84 -4.54
CA ALA A 52 -7.06 -15.84 -3.82
C ALA A 52 -7.45 -17.25 -4.25
N ASP A 53 -6.45 -18.12 -4.51
CA ASP A 53 -6.63 -19.51 -4.89
C ASP A 53 -7.10 -20.36 -3.70
N HIS A 54 -6.56 -20.10 -2.51
CA HIS A 54 -6.87 -20.79 -1.27
C HIS A 54 -7.15 -19.79 -0.17
N ILE A 55 -8.30 -19.93 0.49
CA ILE A 55 -8.65 -19.13 1.66
C ILE A 55 -9.16 -20.07 2.74
N TYR A 56 -8.56 -19.99 3.93
CA TYR A 56 -9.04 -20.65 5.13
C TYR A 56 -8.70 -19.84 6.37
N TYR A 57 -9.28 -20.16 7.52
CA TYR A 57 -8.90 -19.52 8.78
C TYR A 57 -8.60 -20.56 9.84
N THR A 58 -7.79 -20.14 10.79
CA THR A 58 -7.54 -20.84 12.05
C THR A 58 -7.93 -19.93 13.21
N GLU A 59 -8.32 -20.51 14.33
CA GLU A 59 -8.79 -19.77 15.49
C GLU A 59 -8.32 -20.46 16.76
N ASP A 60 -7.86 -19.68 17.74
CA ASP A 60 -7.57 -20.09 19.10
C ASP A 60 -8.19 -19.09 20.11
N ASP A 61 -7.86 -19.19 21.41
CA ASP A 61 -8.41 -18.31 22.44
C ASP A 61 -7.96 -16.85 22.31
N ASP A 62 -6.87 -16.58 21.59
CA ASP A 62 -6.21 -15.27 21.53
C ASP A 62 -6.41 -14.56 20.22
N LYS A 63 -6.57 -15.29 19.11
CA LYS A 63 -6.58 -14.72 17.77
C LYS A 63 -7.40 -15.54 16.77
N ILE A 64 -7.74 -14.86 15.66
CA ILE A 64 -8.21 -15.46 14.41
C ILE A 64 -7.15 -15.14 13.36
N VAL A 65 -6.73 -16.14 12.59
CA VAL A 65 -5.79 -15.98 11.48
C VAL A 65 -6.47 -16.40 10.18
N LEU A 66 -6.64 -15.46 9.26
CA LEU A 66 -7.05 -15.75 7.89
C LEU A 66 -5.81 -15.99 7.05
N HIS A 67 -5.78 -17.10 6.34
CA HIS A 67 -4.73 -17.47 5.39
C HIS A 67 -5.26 -17.35 3.96
N ALA A 68 -4.46 -16.77 3.07
CA ALA A 68 -4.79 -16.65 1.66
C ALA A 68 -3.55 -16.84 0.79
N THR A 69 -3.71 -17.49 -0.35
CA THR A 69 -2.66 -17.64 -1.37
C THR A 69 -3.14 -16.98 -2.65
N ILE A 70 -2.33 -16.12 -3.24
CA ILE A 70 -2.60 -15.42 -4.49
C ILE A 70 -1.43 -15.64 -5.45
N SER A 71 -1.72 -16.19 -6.64
CA SER A 71 -0.71 -16.51 -7.65
C SER A 71 -0.71 -15.45 -8.76
N ASP A 72 0.31 -14.57 -8.75
CA ASP A 72 0.54 -13.60 -9.83
C ASP A 72 1.49 -14.21 -10.88
N GLY A 73 0.91 -14.95 -11.80
CA GLY A 73 1.66 -15.67 -12.82
C GLY A 73 1.07 -15.55 -14.21
N GLU A 74 1.93 -15.39 -15.22
CA GLU A 74 1.59 -15.40 -16.63
C GLU A 74 2.45 -16.39 -17.38
N ILE A 75 1.90 -17.08 -18.41
CA ILE A 75 2.66 -18.04 -19.25
C ILE A 75 3.87 -17.30 -19.85
N PHE A 76 5.06 -17.89 -19.71
CA PHE A 76 6.37 -17.36 -20.13
C PHE A 76 6.85 -16.09 -19.40
N LYS A 77 6.12 -15.60 -18.39
CA LYS A 77 6.49 -14.46 -17.56
C LYS A 77 6.69 -14.86 -16.10
N GLN A 78 6.52 -13.91 -15.17
CA GLN A 78 6.69 -14.08 -13.73
C GLN A 78 5.85 -15.23 -13.15
N LYS A 79 6.29 -15.76 -12.02
CA LYS A 79 5.58 -16.72 -11.18
C LYS A 79 5.77 -16.31 -9.72
N LEU A 80 5.13 -15.23 -9.33
CA LEU A 80 5.19 -14.71 -7.97
C LEU A 80 3.96 -15.20 -7.20
N VAL A 81 4.19 -15.77 -6.03
CA VAL A 81 3.11 -16.26 -5.17
C VAL A 81 3.14 -15.48 -3.86
N LEU A 82 2.03 -14.85 -3.53
CA LEU A 82 1.82 -14.13 -2.28
C LEU A 82 1.05 -15.02 -1.32
N HIS A 83 1.67 -15.37 -0.20
CA HIS A 83 1.02 -15.99 0.96
C HIS A 83 0.74 -14.92 2.00
N ARG A 84 -0.51 -14.73 2.36
CA ARG A 84 -0.98 -13.73 3.31
C ARG A 84 -1.53 -14.36 4.57
N GLU A 85 -1.14 -13.82 5.72
CA GLU A 85 -1.79 -14.04 6.99
C GLU A 85 -2.35 -12.72 7.53
N LEU A 86 -3.68 -12.68 7.75
CA LEU A 86 -4.32 -11.59 8.49
C LEU A 86 -4.60 -12.08 9.90
N VAL A 87 -3.86 -11.55 10.88
CA VAL A 87 -3.97 -11.93 12.28
C VAL A 87 -4.80 -10.89 13.02
N CYS A 88 -6.00 -11.28 13.43
CA CYS A 88 -6.90 -10.44 14.22
C CYS A 88 -6.83 -10.88 15.68
N SER A 89 -6.40 -9.98 16.58
CA SER A 89 -6.39 -10.24 18.02
C SER A 89 -7.81 -10.24 18.56
N LYS A 90 -8.13 -11.19 19.45
CA LYS A 90 -9.37 -11.22 20.23
C LYS A 90 -9.28 -10.39 21.52
N LYS A 91 -8.08 -10.00 21.93
CA LYS A 91 -7.79 -9.30 23.18
C LYS A 91 -7.47 -7.81 22.97
N GLU A 92 -6.99 -7.45 21.79
CA GLU A 92 -6.55 -6.11 21.45
C GLU A 92 -7.23 -5.65 20.16
N ASN A 93 -7.40 -4.35 19.99
CA ASN A 93 -7.90 -3.77 18.74
C ASN A 93 -6.74 -3.67 17.73
N LYS A 94 -6.24 -4.82 17.30
CA LYS A 94 -5.05 -4.95 16.47
C LYS A 94 -5.28 -5.93 15.32
N LEU A 95 -4.87 -5.52 14.13
CA LEU A 95 -4.74 -6.35 12.94
C LEU A 95 -3.27 -6.39 12.52
N GLN A 96 -2.73 -7.59 12.26
CA GLN A 96 -1.42 -7.75 11.65
C GLN A 96 -1.58 -8.34 10.25
N ILE A 97 -0.76 -7.87 9.32
CA ILE A 97 -0.65 -8.38 7.96
C ILE A 97 0.76 -8.92 7.83
N ASN A 98 0.88 -10.22 7.64
CA ASN A 98 2.14 -10.91 7.38
C ASN A 98 2.06 -11.51 5.98
N ASP A 99 2.76 -10.92 5.05
CA ASP A 99 2.82 -11.39 3.67
C ASP A 99 4.19 -11.98 3.38
N THR A 100 4.20 -13.08 2.65
CA THR A 100 5.42 -13.67 2.09
C THR A 100 5.23 -13.79 0.59
N VAL A 101 6.09 -13.10 -0.18
CA VAL A 101 6.14 -13.25 -1.63
C VAL A 101 7.28 -14.18 -1.98
N THR A 102 6.97 -15.25 -2.72
CA THR A 102 7.95 -16.23 -3.22
C THR A 102 8.03 -16.17 -4.72
N ASN A 103 9.23 -16.20 -5.27
CA ASN A 103 9.45 -16.39 -6.71
C ASN A 103 9.54 -17.89 -7.01
N GLU A 104 8.44 -18.47 -7.50
CA GLU A 104 8.37 -19.87 -7.93
C GLU A 104 8.82 -20.08 -9.39
N GLY A 105 9.27 -18.99 -10.04
CA GLY A 105 9.81 -19.03 -11.39
C GLY A 105 11.27 -19.46 -11.45
N SER A 106 11.82 -19.43 -12.66
CA SER A 106 13.21 -19.80 -12.96
C SER A 106 14.10 -18.61 -13.29
N ARG A 107 13.59 -17.39 -13.16
CA ARG A 107 14.30 -16.15 -13.47
C ARG A 107 14.19 -15.17 -12.30
N THR A 108 15.18 -14.31 -12.15
CA THR A 108 15.11 -13.13 -11.30
C THR A 108 14.00 -12.22 -11.80
N GLU A 109 13.07 -11.84 -10.94
CA GLU A 109 11.93 -11.00 -11.28
C GLU A 109 11.96 -9.68 -10.48
N PRO A 110 11.43 -8.58 -11.03
CA PRO A 110 11.18 -7.37 -10.24
C PRO A 110 10.20 -7.66 -9.10
N LEU A 111 10.44 -7.05 -7.93
CA LEU A 111 9.53 -7.13 -6.79
C LEU A 111 9.19 -5.73 -6.28
N SER A 112 7.96 -5.32 -6.53
CA SER A 112 7.40 -4.07 -6.03
C SER A 112 6.06 -4.34 -5.36
N ILE A 113 5.90 -3.91 -4.11
CA ILE A 113 4.65 -4.06 -3.36
C ILE A 113 4.29 -2.74 -2.67
N LEU A 114 3.01 -2.44 -2.65
CA LEU A 114 2.43 -1.29 -1.96
C LEU A 114 1.12 -1.70 -1.30
N TYR A 115 0.98 -1.35 -0.05
CA TYR A 115 -0.22 -1.57 0.75
C TYR A 115 -1.02 -0.29 0.80
N HIS A 116 -1.95 -0.11 -0.13
CA HIS A 116 -2.77 1.09 -0.26
C HIS A 116 -3.88 1.07 0.80
N MET A 117 -3.58 1.60 1.99
CA MET A 117 -4.49 1.63 3.13
C MET A 117 -5.22 2.95 3.16
N ASN A 118 -6.56 2.92 2.94
CA ASN A 118 -7.35 4.12 2.75
C ASN A 118 -8.17 4.44 4.00
N LEU A 119 -8.08 5.67 4.44
CA LEU A 119 -8.74 6.23 5.62
C LEU A 119 -9.68 7.34 5.17
N GLY A 120 -10.93 7.24 5.57
CA GLY A 120 -11.98 8.20 5.19
C GLY A 120 -12.77 8.69 6.39
N TYR A 121 -13.82 9.46 6.11
CA TYR A 121 -14.77 9.90 7.12
C TYR A 121 -15.40 8.70 7.87
N PRO A 122 -15.59 8.75 9.21
CA PRO A 122 -15.42 9.92 10.10
C PRO A 122 -14.04 10.06 10.75
N LEU A 123 -13.09 9.15 10.53
CA LEU A 123 -11.74 9.26 11.10
C LEU A 123 -10.98 10.42 10.46
N LEU A 124 -11.10 10.57 9.15
CA LEU A 124 -10.55 11.68 8.39
C LEU A 124 -11.59 12.80 8.29
N ASP A 125 -11.32 13.95 8.84
CA ASP A 125 -11.98 15.25 8.62
C ASP A 125 -10.98 16.38 8.92
N GLU A 126 -11.41 17.63 8.91
CA GLU A 126 -10.56 18.80 9.18
C GLU A 126 -10.00 18.88 10.62
N ASN A 127 -10.49 18.03 11.53
CA ASN A 127 -9.98 17.92 12.91
C ASN A 127 -8.99 16.77 13.08
N ALA A 128 -8.78 15.97 12.05
CA ALA A 128 -7.81 14.90 12.07
C ALA A 128 -6.39 15.45 11.97
N LYS A 129 -5.44 14.73 12.55
CA LYS A 129 -4.01 15.03 12.50
C LYS A 129 -3.24 13.76 12.18
N LEU A 130 -2.30 13.87 11.24
CA LEU A 130 -1.34 12.81 10.93
C LEU A 130 -0.03 13.10 11.65
N GLU A 131 0.51 12.08 12.31
CA GLU A 131 1.84 12.10 12.92
C GLU A 131 2.62 10.90 12.40
N THR A 132 3.88 11.07 12.06
CA THR A 132 4.73 9.97 11.61
C THR A 132 6.08 9.96 12.33
N THR A 133 6.75 8.82 12.30
CA THR A 133 8.15 8.68 12.76
C THR A 133 9.16 8.98 11.63
N ALA A 134 8.69 9.55 10.51
CA ALA A 134 9.55 9.88 9.39
C ALA A 134 10.62 10.92 9.79
N VAL A 135 11.86 10.69 9.33
CA VAL A 135 12.96 11.66 9.47
C VAL A 135 12.97 12.67 8.32
N LYS A 136 12.25 12.34 7.23
CA LYS A 136 12.13 13.22 6.07
C LYS A 136 10.79 12.99 5.38
N VAL A 137 10.14 14.09 4.97
CA VAL A 137 8.95 14.10 4.11
C VAL A 137 9.29 14.88 2.84
N GLU A 138 9.01 14.29 1.69
CA GLU A 138 9.31 14.85 0.37
C GLU A 138 8.05 14.88 -0.49
N ALA A 139 7.81 15.98 -1.17
CA ALA A 139 6.74 16.06 -2.17
C ALA A 139 7.07 15.17 -3.40
N ARG A 140 6.09 14.44 -3.92
CA ARG A 140 6.23 13.62 -5.13
C ARG A 140 6.46 14.49 -6.37
N ASP A 141 5.78 15.63 -6.44
CA ASP A 141 5.70 16.51 -7.60
C ASP A 141 5.44 17.98 -7.19
N ALA A 142 5.32 18.86 -8.19
CA ALA A 142 5.10 20.29 -7.96
C ALA A 142 3.78 20.57 -7.23
N ARG A 143 2.72 19.79 -7.49
CA ARG A 143 1.43 19.94 -6.80
C ARG A 143 1.52 19.59 -5.32
N ALA A 144 2.22 18.52 -4.99
CA ALA A 144 2.48 18.15 -3.60
C ALA A 144 3.40 19.18 -2.90
N GLN A 145 4.36 19.77 -3.64
CA GLN A 145 5.25 20.79 -3.09
C GLN A 145 4.51 22.03 -2.57
N GLU A 146 3.36 22.38 -3.16
CA GLU A 146 2.51 23.49 -2.68
C GLU A 146 1.96 23.25 -1.27
N GLY A 147 1.80 22.01 -0.86
CA GLY A 147 1.25 21.59 0.44
C GLY A 147 2.29 21.03 1.41
N ILE A 148 3.60 21.14 1.11
CA ILE A 148 4.63 20.47 1.92
C ILE A 148 4.66 20.93 3.40
N ASP A 149 4.30 22.15 3.69
CA ASP A 149 4.25 22.66 5.06
C ASP A 149 2.96 22.28 5.81
N THR A 150 2.02 21.63 5.13
CA THR A 150 0.70 21.22 5.67
C THR A 150 0.35 19.78 5.32
N TRP A 151 1.35 18.93 5.06
CA TRP A 151 1.13 17.52 4.71
C TRP A 151 0.33 16.79 5.79
N ASP A 152 0.52 17.11 7.07
CA ASP A 152 -0.02 16.45 8.26
C ASP A 152 -1.42 16.96 8.69
N THR A 153 -2.00 17.92 7.96
CA THR A 153 -3.30 18.53 8.26
C THR A 153 -4.27 18.40 7.10
N PHE A 154 -5.56 18.45 7.37
CA PHE A 154 -6.60 18.16 6.41
C PHE A 154 -7.61 19.31 6.28
N LEU A 155 -8.15 19.45 5.07
CA LEU A 155 -9.19 20.43 4.78
C LEU A 155 -10.57 19.76 4.81
N THR A 156 -11.64 20.53 4.97
CA THR A 156 -12.97 20.08 4.54
C THR A 156 -12.96 19.75 3.05
N PRO A 157 -13.88 18.91 2.53
CA PRO A 157 -13.93 18.60 1.10
C PRO A 157 -13.94 19.85 0.21
N GLN A 158 -13.06 19.90 -0.77
CA GLN A 158 -12.84 21.05 -1.65
C GLN A 158 -13.27 20.72 -3.09
N PRO A 159 -13.90 21.65 -3.82
CA PRO A 159 -14.15 21.47 -5.24
C PRO A 159 -12.84 21.46 -6.04
N ASN A 160 -12.75 20.57 -7.03
CA ASN A 160 -11.60 20.45 -7.95
C ASN A 160 -10.23 20.30 -7.25
N PHE A 161 -10.20 19.66 -6.07
CA PHE A 161 -8.93 19.37 -5.40
C PHE A 161 -8.11 18.40 -6.23
N GLU A 162 -6.86 18.75 -6.51
CA GLU A 162 -5.89 17.88 -7.13
C GLU A 162 -5.10 17.14 -6.04
N GLU A 163 -4.92 15.84 -6.19
CA GLU A 163 -4.20 15.00 -5.23
C GLU A 163 -2.80 15.53 -4.91
N GLN A 164 -2.36 15.28 -3.69
CA GLN A 164 -0.99 15.53 -3.23
C GLN A 164 -0.42 14.23 -2.68
N CYS A 165 0.78 13.86 -3.13
CA CYS A 165 1.46 12.68 -2.63
C CYS A 165 2.81 13.06 -2.02
N TYR A 166 3.12 12.42 -0.88
CA TYR A 166 4.36 12.65 -0.16
C TYR A 166 5.07 11.32 0.10
N TYR A 167 6.40 11.34 0.06
CA TYR A 167 7.24 10.21 0.43
C TYR A 167 7.79 10.44 1.83
N HIS A 168 7.54 9.48 2.72
CA HIS A 168 8.08 9.46 4.07
C HIS A 168 9.24 8.48 4.13
N THR A 169 10.39 8.94 4.61
CA THR A 169 11.60 8.13 4.82
C THR A 169 11.84 7.96 6.32
N PHE A 170 12.24 6.77 6.73
CA PHE A 170 12.37 6.39 8.12
C PHE A 170 13.78 5.93 8.44
N GLU A 171 14.15 6.09 9.71
CA GLU A 171 15.29 5.44 10.33
C GLU A 171 14.81 4.45 11.40
N GLY A 172 15.57 3.36 11.61
CA GLY A 172 15.18 2.29 12.53
C GLY A 172 14.40 1.17 11.87
N LEU A 173 14.00 0.16 12.66
CA LEU A 173 13.41 -1.09 12.15
C LEU A 173 11.90 -1.01 11.91
N TRP A 174 11.22 -0.01 12.44
CA TRP A 174 9.78 0.17 12.32
C TRP A 174 9.44 1.61 11.98
N ALA A 175 8.67 1.79 10.91
CA ALA A 175 7.98 3.02 10.58
C ALA A 175 6.61 3.05 11.26
N SER A 176 6.12 4.26 11.59
CA SER A 176 4.79 4.46 12.14
C SER A 176 4.15 5.72 11.56
N ALA A 177 2.86 5.61 11.21
CA ALA A 177 1.98 6.73 10.90
C ALA A 177 0.71 6.62 11.73
N LYS A 178 0.29 7.72 12.39
CA LYS A 178 -0.86 7.81 13.28
C LYS A 178 -1.82 8.86 12.79
N LEU A 179 -3.03 8.45 12.39
CA LEU A 179 -4.14 9.36 12.16
C LEU A 179 -5.01 9.40 13.41
N THR A 180 -5.17 10.59 13.99
CA THR A 180 -5.95 10.83 15.20
C THR A 180 -7.02 11.86 14.94
N ASN A 181 -8.26 11.61 15.38
CA ASN A 181 -9.34 12.56 15.34
C ASN A 181 -9.93 12.74 16.75
N SER A 182 -9.57 13.85 17.40
CA SER A 182 -9.98 14.16 18.77
C SER A 182 -11.48 14.44 18.90
N LYS A 183 -12.13 14.91 17.83
CA LYS A 183 -13.57 15.19 17.80
C LYS A 183 -14.42 13.93 18.01
N ILE A 184 -13.96 12.80 17.48
CA ILE A 184 -14.62 11.50 17.64
C ILE A 184 -13.93 10.61 18.67
N GLY A 185 -12.80 11.05 19.24
CA GLY A 185 -12.04 10.31 20.24
C GLY A 185 -11.47 8.98 19.71
N LYS A 186 -10.99 8.93 18.45
CA LYS A 186 -10.48 7.74 17.78
C LYS A 186 -9.17 7.99 17.08
N GLY A 187 -8.37 6.95 16.99
CA GLY A 187 -7.13 6.94 16.22
C GLY A 187 -6.81 5.58 15.63
N LEU A 188 -6.01 5.61 14.59
CA LEU A 188 -5.41 4.45 13.94
C LEU A 188 -3.92 4.68 13.78
N GLU A 189 -3.12 3.71 14.18
CA GLU A 189 -1.69 3.66 13.91
C GLU A 189 -1.39 2.53 12.93
N ILE A 190 -0.70 2.85 11.85
CA ILE A 190 -0.15 1.88 10.90
C ILE A 190 1.35 1.82 11.12
N LYS A 191 1.89 0.63 11.37
CA LYS A 191 3.32 0.36 11.49
C LYS A 191 3.75 -0.62 10.41
N CYS A 192 4.98 -0.47 9.91
CA CYS A 192 5.56 -1.46 9.00
C CYS A 192 7.03 -1.71 9.30
N ASP A 193 7.50 -2.91 8.94
CA ASP A 193 8.90 -3.33 9.03
C ASP A 193 9.70 -2.67 7.90
N THR A 194 10.58 -1.75 8.25
CA THR A 194 11.37 -0.95 7.29
C THR A 194 12.48 -1.74 6.62
N SER A 195 12.81 -2.93 7.09
CA SER A 195 13.79 -3.80 6.44
C SER A 195 13.34 -4.25 5.05
N THR A 196 12.01 -4.27 4.82
CA THR A 196 11.43 -4.66 3.53
C THR A 196 10.44 -3.61 2.97
N LEU A 197 9.87 -2.74 3.81
CA LEU A 197 8.99 -1.62 3.44
C LEU A 197 9.66 -0.29 3.86
N ASP A 198 10.68 0.11 3.14
CA ASP A 198 11.57 1.22 3.50
C ASP A 198 11.03 2.61 3.17
N THR A 199 9.87 2.67 2.56
CA THR A 199 9.18 3.92 2.19
C THR A 199 7.70 3.81 2.57
N MET A 200 7.09 4.94 2.89
CA MET A 200 5.64 5.06 3.01
C MET A 200 5.19 6.23 2.13
N VAL A 201 4.16 6.00 1.35
CA VAL A 201 3.51 7.06 0.59
C VAL A 201 2.30 7.56 1.38
N GLU A 202 2.16 8.85 1.45
CA GLU A 202 0.93 9.53 1.84
C GLU A 202 0.24 10.02 0.57
N TRP A 203 -0.97 9.53 0.32
CA TRP A 203 -1.85 10.02 -0.74
C TRP A 203 -2.98 10.84 -0.13
N LYS A 204 -2.94 12.14 -0.34
CA LYS A 204 -3.87 13.10 0.22
C LYS A 204 -4.82 13.61 -0.86
N MET A 205 -6.08 13.19 -0.77
CA MET A 205 -7.15 13.59 -1.69
C MET A 205 -8.31 14.20 -0.90
N MET A 206 -8.40 15.54 -0.94
CA MET A 206 -9.39 16.33 -0.18
C MET A 206 -10.51 16.85 -1.08
N GLY A 207 -10.87 16.11 -2.11
CA GLY A 207 -11.90 16.50 -3.09
C GLY A 207 -13.32 16.27 -2.59
N GLU A 208 -14.27 17.04 -3.10
CA GLU A 208 -15.69 16.71 -2.96
C GLU A 208 -15.96 15.35 -3.61
N ARG A 209 -16.55 14.41 -2.87
CA ARG A 209 -16.89 13.02 -3.26
C ARG A 209 -15.69 12.05 -3.35
N ASP A 210 -14.47 12.56 -3.47
CA ASP A 210 -13.23 11.78 -3.47
C ASP A 210 -12.37 12.21 -2.27
N TYR A 211 -12.88 11.99 -1.04
CA TYR A 211 -12.28 12.46 0.20
C TYR A 211 -11.63 11.29 0.94
N VAL A 212 -10.30 11.19 0.86
CA VAL A 212 -9.56 10.04 1.36
C VAL A 212 -8.10 10.39 1.67
N LEU A 213 -7.53 9.70 2.66
CA LEU A 213 -6.11 9.67 2.96
C LEU A 213 -5.61 8.23 2.76
N GLY A 214 -4.67 8.04 1.83
CA GLY A 214 -3.90 6.81 1.71
C GLY A 214 -2.65 6.88 2.60
N ILE A 215 -2.45 5.87 3.44
CA ILE A 215 -1.20 5.60 4.15
C ILE A 215 -0.67 4.29 3.61
N GLU A 216 0.44 4.37 2.89
CA GLU A 216 0.80 3.32 1.95
C GLU A 216 2.24 2.83 2.17
N PRO A 217 2.47 1.88 3.11
CA PRO A 217 3.75 1.19 3.22
C PRO A 217 4.13 0.52 1.90
N THR A 218 5.36 0.73 1.44
CA THR A 218 5.84 0.25 0.14
C THR A 218 7.34 -0.04 0.17
N ASN A 219 7.79 -0.86 -0.77
CA ASN A 219 9.20 -1.16 -0.96
C ASN A 219 9.85 -0.38 -2.12
N ASN A 220 9.11 0.48 -2.81
CA ASN A 220 9.61 1.31 -3.91
C ASN A 220 8.86 2.65 -3.98
N ARG A 221 9.44 3.65 -4.65
CA ARG A 221 8.74 4.90 -5.01
C ARG A 221 7.73 4.65 -6.12
N LEU A 222 6.72 5.51 -6.24
CA LEU A 222 5.64 5.44 -7.25
C LEU A 222 6.14 5.84 -8.68
N LEU A 223 7.34 5.45 -9.00
CA LEU A 223 7.90 5.57 -10.34
C LEU A 223 7.56 4.31 -11.14
N GLY A 224 7.40 4.44 -12.44
CA GLY A 224 7.28 3.27 -13.29
C GLY A 224 8.53 2.38 -13.21
N ARG A 225 8.36 1.07 -13.35
CA ARG A 225 9.44 0.06 -13.23
C ARG A 225 10.68 0.40 -14.06
N GLY A 226 10.49 0.88 -15.30
CA GLY A 226 11.59 1.28 -16.16
C GLY A 226 12.41 2.44 -15.60
N GLU A 227 11.77 3.39 -14.91
CA GLU A 227 12.47 4.52 -14.30
C GLU A 227 13.18 4.10 -13.00
N LEU A 228 12.56 3.26 -12.17
CA LEU A 228 13.21 2.66 -11.00
C LEU A 228 14.48 1.88 -11.40
N LYS A 229 14.43 1.14 -12.51
CA LYS A 229 15.59 0.42 -13.04
C LYS A 229 16.73 1.36 -13.45
N LYS A 230 16.44 2.44 -14.17
CA LYS A 230 17.44 3.44 -14.54
C LYS A 230 18.12 4.11 -13.35
N GLN A 231 17.37 4.30 -12.27
CA GLN A 231 17.87 4.90 -11.03
C GLN A 231 18.52 3.88 -10.08
N ASN A 232 18.61 2.59 -10.44
CA ASN A 232 19.07 1.50 -9.58
C ASN A 232 18.30 1.38 -8.25
N LEU A 233 17.02 1.69 -8.27
CA LEU A 233 16.11 1.60 -7.13
C LEU A 233 15.21 0.38 -7.18
N LEU A 234 15.05 -0.24 -8.36
CA LEU A 234 14.19 -1.41 -8.54
C LEU A 234 14.73 -2.60 -7.75
N LYS A 235 13.87 -3.17 -6.92
CA LYS A 235 14.18 -4.37 -6.13
C LYS A 235 13.84 -5.63 -6.93
N TYR A 236 14.53 -6.70 -6.63
CA TYR A 236 14.41 -7.98 -7.34
C TYR A 236 14.25 -9.12 -6.34
N ILE A 237 13.72 -10.24 -6.82
CA ILE A 237 13.58 -11.49 -6.09
C ILE A 237 14.10 -12.63 -6.95
N GLU A 238 15.07 -13.40 -6.40
CA GLU A 238 15.72 -14.50 -7.09
C GLU A 238 14.82 -15.75 -7.16
N PRO A 239 15.07 -16.67 -8.12
CA PRO A 239 14.38 -17.95 -8.15
C PRO A 239 14.45 -18.70 -6.81
N GLY A 240 13.31 -19.09 -6.27
CA GLY A 240 13.18 -19.77 -4.98
C GLY A 240 13.35 -18.87 -3.75
N GLU A 241 13.64 -17.60 -3.93
CA GLU A 241 13.70 -16.63 -2.82
C GLU A 241 12.30 -16.30 -2.30
N ALA A 242 12.22 -16.00 -1.00
CA ALA A 242 11.02 -15.51 -0.34
C ALA A 242 11.32 -14.22 0.44
N VAL A 243 10.47 -13.19 0.27
CA VAL A 243 10.56 -11.91 0.97
C VAL A 243 9.33 -11.72 1.85
N CYS A 244 9.54 -11.40 3.14
CA CYS A 244 8.47 -11.20 4.10
C CYS A 244 8.19 -9.70 4.30
N PHE A 245 6.92 -9.33 4.33
CA PHE A 245 6.44 -7.98 4.60
C PHE A 245 5.53 -8.00 5.82
N ARG A 246 5.72 -7.07 6.76
CA ARG A 246 4.96 -7.02 8.01
C ARG A 246 4.37 -5.65 8.23
N ILE A 247 3.07 -5.62 8.52
CA ILE A 247 2.32 -4.40 8.86
C ILE A 247 1.46 -4.68 10.09
N GLU A 248 1.32 -3.68 10.95
CA GLU A 248 0.40 -3.67 12.08
C GLU A 248 -0.53 -2.47 11.98
N ALA A 249 -1.82 -2.69 12.18
CA ALA A 249 -2.82 -1.65 12.33
C ALA A 249 -3.40 -1.72 13.76
N ASN A 250 -3.19 -0.65 14.54
CA ASN A 250 -3.64 -0.55 15.92
C ASN A 250 -4.75 0.50 16.01
N PHE A 251 -5.94 0.09 16.44
CA PHE A 251 -7.10 0.97 16.59
C PHE A 251 -7.24 1.35 18.06
N TYR A 252 -7.30 2.65 18.36
CA TYR A 252 -7.33 3.11 19.75
C TYR A 252 -8.32 4.26 19.99
N ARG A 253 -8.57 4.51 21.26
CA ARG A 253 -9.30 5.71 21.73
C ARG A 253 -8.30 6.78 22.16
N VAL A 254 -8.64 8.02 21.88
CA VAL A 254 -7.88 9.22 22.27
C VAL A 254 -8.52 9.83 23.50
#